data_a5e838b8544a1cd844226a6bce5022c7
#
_entry.id   a5e838b8544a1cd844226a6bce5022c7
#
_cell.length_a   1.000
_cell.length_b   1.000
_cell.length_c   1.000
_cell.angle_alpha   90.00
_cell.angle_beta   90.00
_cell.angle_gamma   90.00
#
_symmetry.space_group_name_H-M   'P 1'
#
loop_
_entity.id
_entity.type
_entity.pdbx_description
1 polymer ?
#
loop_
_entity_poly.entity_id
_entity_poly.type
_entity_poly.pdbx_seq_one_letter_code
_entity_poly.pdbx_strand_id
1 'polypeptide(L)'
;MEFVKNVGPIGMIFIMFSLGLNLTAKDFLEVVKKPRNLIIALICQMIILPVIGIIIISFFPMQAEFQLGVFLLLILPSAVMSNYATKLVKGNVALSITITSFCALVSFISIPIFLKIYSSFFKDVEFDLNLLKFSVRMFLFIALPTFVGILVRGNFKKFSEQNNLRFDRAAFFLFILIVIIAIFTERNNLGGYFADVGAISFVVIVSILTSVYLVTRFTLKEVRLSLIHI
;
A
#
# COMPACT_ATOMS: atom_id res chain seq x y z
N MET A 1 8.45 22.07 5.64
CA MET A 1 9.11 20.98 4.90
C MET A 1 10.06 20.13 5.76
N GLU A 2 10.93 20.69 6.58
CA GLU A 2 11.86 19.90 7.40
C GLU A 2 11.19 18.94 8.40
N PHE A 3 10.12 19.37 9.04
CA PHE A 3 9.40 18.52 10.00
C PHE A 3 8.83 17.25 9.35
N VAL A 4 8.20 17.37 8.18
CA VAL A 4 7.65 16.20 7.45
C VAL A 4 8.77 15.30 6.96
N LYS A 5 9.91 15.85 6.53
CA LYS A 5 11.09 15.08 6.11
C LYS A 5 11.71 14.27 7.24
N ASN A 6 11.67 14.76 8.48
CA ASN A 6 12.28 14.12 9.63
C ASN A 6 11.30 13.21 10.38
N VAL A 7 10.04 13.63 10.56
CA VAL A 7 9.03 12.90 11.33
C VAL A 7 8.34 11.82 10.47
N GLY A 8 8.16 12.08 9.17
CA GLY A 8 7.54 11.14 8.25
C GLY A 8 8.17 9.74 8.27
N PRO A 9 9.49 9.61 8.08
CA PRO A 9 10.17 8.31 8.13
C PRO A 9 10.03 7.58 9.48
N ILE A 10 10.14 8.30 10.59
CA ILE A 10 9.98 7.73 11.94
C ILE A 10 8.53 7.25 12.14
N GLY A 11 7.57 8.08 11.71
CA GLY A 11 6.16 7.70 11.75
C GLY A 11 5.86 6.46 10.91
N MET A 12 6.46 6.36 9.73
CA MET A 12 6.32 5.20 8.86
C MET A 12 6.88 3.92 9.50
N ILE A 13 8.06 3.98 10.13
CA ILE A 13 8.65 2.87 10.89
C ILE A 13 7.67 2.39 11.98
N PHE A 14 7.10 3.32 12.75
CA PHE A 14 6.15 3.00 13.82
C PHE A 14 4.86 2.37 13.28
N ILE A 15 4.31 2.92 12.19
CA ILE A 15 3.10 2.38 11.53
C ILE A 15 3.36 0.95 11.01
N MET A 16 4.51 0.73 10.37
CA MET A 16 4.89 -0.58 9.84
C MET A 16 5.16 -1.60 10.95
N PHE A 17 5.76 -1.18 12.06
CA PHE A 17 5.92 -2.00 13.25
C PHE A 17 4.57 -2.41 13.85
N SER A 18 3.63 -1.45 13.99
CA SER A 18 2.26 -1.73 14.45
C SER A 18 1.55 -2.74 13.56
N LEU A 19 1.69 -2.60 12.24
CA LEU A 19 1.18 -3.58 11.28
C LEU A 19 1.74 -4.99 11.57
N GLY A 20 3.05 -5.09 11.80
CA GLY A 20 3.71 -6.35 12.13
C GLY A 20 3.20 -7.00 13.41
N LEU A 21 2.85 -6.20 14.45
CA LEU A 21 2.28 -6.71 15.70
C LEU A 21 0.91 -7.39 15.52
N ASN A 22 0.18 -7.08 14.46
CA ASN A 22 -1.11 -7.70 14.16
C ASN A 22 -1.00 -9.03 13.40
N LEU A 23 0.21 -9.36 12.95
CA LEU A 23 0.48 -10.55 12.15
C LEU A 23 0.87 -11.74 13.01
N THR A 24 0.29 -12.88 12.70
CA THR A 24 0.69 -14.15 13.31
C THR A 24 1.22 -15.12 12.25
N ALA A 25 2.11 -16.03 12.65
CA ALA A 25 2.55 -17.10 11.76
C ALA A 25 1.37 -17.98 11.26
N LYS A 26 0.27 -18.03 12.03
CA LYS A 26 -0.96 -18.74 11.62
C LYS A 26 -1.64 -18.06 10.44
N ASP A 27 -1.63 -16.72 10.35
CA ASP A 27 -2.23 -15.98 9.24
C ASP A 27 -1.52 -16.35 7.94
N PHE A 28 -0.19 -16.50 7.96
CA PHE A 28 0.58 -17.00 6.82
C PHE A 28 0.25 -18.46 6.48
N LEU A 29 0.06 -19.32 7.49
CA LEU A 29 -0.30 -20.72 7.28
C LEU A 29 -1.72 -20.90 6.73
N GLU A 30 -2.68 -20.10 7.17
CA GLU A 30 -4.06 -20.13 6.63
C GLU A 30 -4.11 -19.77 5.14
N VAL A 31 -3.23 -18.87 4.72
CA VAL A 31 -3.08 -18.49 3.33
C VAL A 31 -2.50 -19.61 2.49
N VAL A 32 -1.52 -20.35 3.03
CA VAL A 32 -0.97 -21.54 2.37
C VAL A 32 -2.04 -22.64 2.20
N LYS A 33 -3.01 -22.70 3.10
CA LYS A 33 -4.13 -23.66 3.01
C LYS A 33 -5.17 -23.27 1.95
N LYS A 34 -5.32 -21.97 1.62
CA LYS A 34 -6.21 -21.46 0.57
C LYS A 34 -5.44 -20.56 -0.40
N PRO A 35 -4.44 -21.10 -1.10
CA PRO A 35 -3.51 -20.29 -1.90
C PRO A 35 -4.20 -19.55 -3.05
N ARG A 36 -5.30 -20.08 -3.57
CA ARG A 36 -6.01 -19.49 -4.71
C ARG A 36 -6.42 -18.04 -4.47
N ASN A 37 -7.03 -17.75 -3.33
CA ASN A 37 -7.51 -16.40 -3.01
C ASN A 37 -6.36 -15.41 -2.84
N LEU A 38 -5.27 -15.86 -2.21
CA LEU A 38 -4.06 -15.06 -2.07
C LEU A 38 -3.41 -14.79 -3.43
N ILE A 39 -3.19 -15.83 -4.22
CA ILE A 39 -2.53 -15.70 -5.52
C ILE A 39 -3.30 -14.73 -6.42
N ILE A 40 -4.64 -14.83 -6.47
CA ILE A 40 -5.47 -13.91 -7.24
C ILE A 40 -5.32 -12.48 -6.74
N ALA A 41 -5.37 -12.26 -5.43
CA ALA A 41 -5.21 -10.93 -4.86
C ALA A 41 -3.81 -10.35 -5.15
N LEU A 42 -2.75 -11.16 -5.06
CA LEU A 42 -1.40 -10.75 -5.40
C LEU A 42 -1.23 -10.44 -6.89
N ILE A 43 -1.84 -11.23 -7.77
CA ILE A 43 -1.86 -10.95 -9.22
C ILE A 43 -2.57 -9.62 -9.48
N CYS A 44 -3.72 -9.39 -8.85
CA CYS A 44 -4.41 -8.10 -8.96
C CYS A 44 -3.53 -6.95 -8.50
N GLN A 45 -2.94 -7.04 -7.31
CA GLN A 45 -2.14 -5.97 -6.71
C GLN A 45 -0.80 -5.75 -7.43
N MET A 46 -0.10 -6.83 -7.82
CA MET A 46 1.27 -6.75 -8.32
C MET A 46 1.38 -6.74 -9.85
N ILE A 47 0.32 -7.11 -10.56
CA ILE A 47 0.35 -7.14 -12.03
C ILE A 47 -0.75 -6.25 -12.60
N ILE A 48 -2.01 -6.49 -12.22
CA ILE A 48 -3.14 -5.80 -12.84
C ILE A 48 -3.13 -4.31 -12.54
N LEU A 49 -2.92 -3.92 -11.28
CA LEU A 49 -2.89 -2.50 -10.89
C LEU A 49 -1.79 -1.70 -11.59
N PRO A 50 -0.51 -2.12 -11.57
CA PRO A 50 0.55 -1.41 -12.30
C PRO A 50 0.30 -1.32 -13.80
N VAL A 51 -0.21 -2.39 -14.43
CA VAL A 51 -0.52 -2.41 -15.88
C VAL A 51 -1.64 -1.42 -16.20
N ILE A 52 -2.73 -1.44 -15.44
CA ILE A 52 -3.82 -0.47 -15.59
C ILE A 52 -3.30 0.95 -15.39
N GLY A 53 -2.43 1.16 -14.39
CA GLY A 53 -1.81 2.45 -14.14
C GLY A 53 -1.03 2.98 -15.31
N ILE A 54 -0.14 2.18 -15.89
CA ILE A 54 0.64 2.57 -17.08
C ILE A 54 -0.30 2.92 -18.24
N ILE A 55 -1.32 2.08 -18.49
CA ILE A 55 -2.28 2.32 -19.56
C ILE A 55 -3.03 3.64 -19.35
N ILE A 56 -3.60 3.87 -18.18
CA ILE A 56 -4.38 5.09 -17.91
C ILE A 56 -3.48 6.33 -18.01
N ILE A 57 -2.32 6.31 -17.37
CA ILE A 57 -1.38 7.44 -17.37
C ILE A 57 -0.95 7.78 -18.80
N SER A 58 -0.79 6.79 -19.69
CA SER A 58 -0.41 7.02 -21.09
C SER A 58 -1.45 7.80 -21.90
N PHE A 59 -2.72 7.78 -21.49
CA PHE A 59 -3.80 8.53 -22.15
C PHE A 59 -4.05 9.93 -21.59
N PHE A 60 -3.46 10.24 -20.43
CA PHE A 60 -3.68 11.53 -19.77
C PHE A 60 -2.39 12.35 -19.77
N PRO A 61 -2.30 13.44 -20.57
CA PRO A 61 -1.15 14.34 -20.53
C PRO A 61 -1.14 15.08 -19.18
N MET A 62 -0.06 14.93 -18.42
CA MET A 62 0.15 15.63 -17.16
C MET A 62 1.64 15.78 -16.89
N GLN A 63 2.00 16.61 -15.90
CA GLN A 63 3.39 16.77 -15.48
C GLN A 63 3.96 15.46 -14.96
N ALA A 64 5.25 15.23 -15.23
CA ALA A 64 5.95 13.99 -14.94
C ALA A 64 5.88 13.60 -13.44
N GLU A 65 5.93 14.58 -12.54
CA GLU A 65 5.82 14.40 -11.10
C GLU A 65 4.46 13.84 -10.69
N PHE A 66 3.38 14.32 -11.30
CA PHE A 66 2.03 13.82 -11.04
C PHE A 66 1.80 12.44 -11.62
N GLN A 67 2.32 12.17 -12.83
CA GLN A 67 2.28 10.83 -13.43
C GLN A 67 2.92 9.80 -12.50
N LEU A 68 4.12 10.14 -12.00
CA LEU A 68 4.82 9.29 -11.04
C LEU A 68 4.03 9.13 -9.73
N GLY A 69 3.47 10.20 -9.20
CA GLY A 69 2.65 10.16 -7.99
C GLY A 69 1.46 9.22 -8.12
N VAL A 70 0.72 9.31 -9.22
CA VAL A 70 -0.40 8.40 -9.53
C VAL A 70 0.08 6.96 -9.68
N PHE A 71 1.21 6.73 -10.37
CA PHE A 71 1.77 5.39 -10.50
C PHE A 71 2.22 4.80 -9.16
N LEU A 72 2.86 5.60 -8.30
CA LEU A 72 3.25 5.18 -6.96
C LEU A 72 2.05 4.73 -6.13
N LEU A 73 0.92 5.43 -6.19
CA LEU A 73 -0.30 5.02 -5.49
C LEU A 73 -0.75 3.60 -5.87
N LEU A 74 -0.50 3.18 -7.10
CA LEU A 74 -0.91 1.88 -7.65
C LEU A 74 0.02 0.73 -7.27
N ILE A 75 1.31 1.02 -7.09
CA ILE A 75 2.32 0.01 -6.76
C ILE A 75 2.61 -0.12 -5.27
N LEU A 76 2.16 0.86 -4.46
CA LEU A 76 2.30 0.79 -3.01
C LEU A 76 1.42 -0.31 -2.41
N PRO A 77 1.88 -0.99 -1.34
CA PRO A 77 1.06 -1.97 -0.65
C PRO A 77 -0.18 -1.30 -0.06
N SER A 78 -1.29 -2.04 0.01
CA SER A 78 -2.53 -1.57 0.60
C SER A 78 -2.32 -1.15 2.07
N ALA A 79 -3.04 -0.11 2.51
CA ALA A 79 -2.91 0.43 3.85
C ALA A 79 -3.77 -0.34 4.87
N VAL A 80 -3.48 -0.13 6.17
CA VAL A 80 -4.24 -0.69 7.30
C VAL A 80 -5.74 -0.35 7.20
N MET A 81 -6.10 0.76 6.54
CA MET A 81 -7.49 1.14 6.31
C MET A 81 -8.30 0.10 5.52
N SER A 82 -7.66 -0.67 4.63
CA SER A 82 -8.32 -1.77 3.91
C SER A 82 -8.83 -2.86 4.86
N ASN A 83 -8.11 -3.12 5.95
CA ASN A 83 -8.50 -4.09 6.97
C ASN A 83 -9.73 -3.62 7.76
N TYR A 84 -9.82 -2.32 8.05
CA TYR A 84 -11.02 -1.73 8.67
C TYR A 84 -12.22 -1.76 7.73
N ALA A 85 -12.03 -1.40 6.46
CA ALA A 85 -13.07 -1.49 5.45
C ALA A 85 -13.58 -2.94 5.29
N THR A 86 -12.67 -3.91 5.27
CA THR A 86 -13.01 -5.34 5.24
C THR A 86 -13.88 -5.74 6.44
N LYS A 87 -13.54 -5.25 7.64
CA LYS A 87 -14.33 -5.52 8.85
C LYS A 87 -15.73 -4.90 8.77
N LEU A 88 -15.86 -3.67 8.27
CA LEU A 88 -17.14 -2.98 8.13
C LEU A 88 -18.12 -3.72 7.22
N VAL A 89 -17.63 -4.29 6.11
CA VAL A 89 -18.44 -5.05 5.16
C VAL A 89 -18.56 -6.54 5.54
N LYS A 90 -18.11 -6.92 6.75
CA LYS A 90 -18.11 -8.31 7.25
C LYS A 90 -17.38 -9.30 6.34
N GLY A 91 -16.29 -8.84 5.70
CA GLY A 91 -15.42 -9.65 4.86
C GLY A 91 -14.40 -10.46 5.65
N ASN A 92 -13.51 -11.16 4.95
CA ASN A 92 -12.45 -11.96 5.58
C ASN A 92 -11.26 -11.08 5.98
N VAL A 93 -11.27 -10.58 7.22
CA VAL A 93 -10.24 -9.71 7.78
C VAL A 93 -8.88 -10.41 7.84
N ALA A 94 -8.83 -11.70 8.14
CA ALA A 94 -7.59 -12.46 8.21
C ALA A 94 -6.90 -12.49 6.83
N LEU A 95 -7.65 -12.76 5.76
CA LEU A 95 -7.13 -12.71 4.40
C LEU A 95 -6.64 -11.30 4.04
N SER A 96 -7.42 -10.25 4.39
CA SER A 96 -7.05 -8.85 4.17
C SER A 96 -5.71 -8.51 4.83
N ILE A 97 -5.55 -8.77 6.11
CA ILE A 97 -4.32 -8.55 6.86
C ILE A 97 -3.15 -9.30 6.21
N THR A 98 -3.34 -10.56 5.84
CA THR A 98 -2.28 -11.37 5.26
C THR A 98 -1.79 -10.83 3.92
N ILE A 99 -2.71 -10.43 3.02
CA ILE A 99 -2.33 -9.87 1.72
C ILE A 99 -1.59 -8.54 1.91
N THR A 100 -2.14 -7.63 2.73
CA THR A 100 -1.49 -6.35 3.04
C THR A 100 -0.06 -6.55 3.53
N SER A 101 0.13 -7.49 4.40
CA SER A 101 1.42 -7.78 5.01
C SER A 101 2.41 -8.42 4.05
N PHE A 102 1.94 -9.35 3.26
CA PHE A 102 2.76 -9.96 2.21
C PHE A 102 3.21 -8.90 1.21
N CYS A 103 2.28 -8.05 0.75
CA CYS A 103 2.61 -6.93 -0.13
C CYS A 103 3.61 -5.96 0.51
N ALA A 104 3.45 -5.62 1.79
CA ALA A 104 4.38 -4.76 2.51
C ALA A 104 5.78 -5.39 2.62
N LEU A 105 5.86 -6.70 2.90
CA LEU A 105 7.14 -7.40 2.98
C LEU A 105 7.85 -7.51 1.62
N VAL A 106 7.10 -7.63 0.52
CA VAL A 106 7.68 -7.74 -0.83
C VAL A 106 7.95 -6.38 -1.46
N SER A 107 7.37 -5.30 -0.93
CA SER A 107 7.42 -3.95 -1.52
C SER A 107 8.85 -3.41 -1.72
N PHE A 108 9.80 -3.78 -0.86
CA PHE A 108 11.20 -3.31 -1.01
C PHE A 108 11.89 -3.85 -2.27
N ILE A 109 11.36 -4.91 -2.86
CA ILE A 109 11.81 -5.46 -4.15
C ILE A 109 10.88 -4.99 -5.28
N SER A 110 9.57 -5.08 -5.08
CA SER A 110 8.58 -4.82 -6.14
C SER A 110 8.53 -3.36 -6.56
N ILE A 111 8.58 -2.41 -5.60
CA ILE A 111 8.53 -0.98 -5.92
C ILE A 111 9.70 -0.54 -6.82
N PRO A 112 10.98 -0.85 -6.52
CA PRO A 112 12.08 -0.51 -7.41
C PRO A 112 11.97 -1.11 -8.80
N ILE A 113 11.48 -2.37 -8.90
CA ILE A 113 11.26 -3.03 -10.19
C ILE A 113 10.19 -2.28 -11.00
N PHE A 114 9.06 -1.95 -10.37
CA PHE A 114 7.99 -1.20 -11.03
C PHE A 114 8.42 0.20 -11.46
N LEU A 115 9.23 0.89 -10.64
CA LEU A 115 9.79 2.19 -11.01
C LEU A 115 10.74 2.07 -12.22
N LYS A 116 11.52 1.00 -12.29
CA LYS A 116 12.36 0.73 -13.46
C LYS A 116 11.54 0.44 -14.72
N ILE A 117 10.44 -0.34 -14.57
CA ILE A 117 9.49 -0.58 -15.66
C ILE A 117 8.86 0.74 -16.10
N TYR A 118 8.38 1.56 -15.14
CA TYR A 118 7.79 2.87 -15.41
C TYR A 118 8.75 3.77 -16.21
N SER A 119 10.00 3.90 -15.80
CA SER A 119 11.01 4.71 -16.49
C SER A 119 11.34 4.22 -17.90
N SER A 120 11.07 2.97 -18.23
CA SER A 120 11.23 2.46 -19.61
C SER A 120 10.10 2.89 -20.56
N PHE A 121 8.90 3.17 -20.01
CA PHE A 121 7.74 3.67 -20.76
C PHE A 121 7.72 5.20 -20.84
N PHE A 122 8.13 5.88 -19.76
CA PHE A 122 8.05 7.34 -19.59
C PHE A 122 9.46 7.91 -19.43
N LYS A 123 10.09 8.26 -20.57
CA LYS A 123 11.50 8.72 -20.62
C LYS A 123 11.74 10.12 -20.06
N ASP A 124 10.69 10.92 -19.90
CA ASP A 124 10.78 12.29 -19.38
C ASP A 124 11.05 12.32 -17.87
N VAL A 125 11.04 11.17 -17.22
CA VAL A 125 11.33 11.00 -15.80
C VAL A 125 12.68 10.27 -15.69
N GLU A 126 13.78 10.98 -15.85
CA GLU A 126 15.11 10.45 -15.53
C GLU A 126 15.22 10.24 -14.01
N PHE A 127 14.97 9.03 -13.57
CA PHE A 127 15.38 8.62 -12.24
C PHE A 127 16.84 8.15 -12.27
N ASP A 128 17.74 8.97 -11.78
CA ASP A 128 19.06 8.48 -11.32
C ASP A 128 18.87 7.67 -10.02
N LEU A 129 17.94 6.70 -10.11
CA LEU A 129 17.66 5.81 -9.01
C LEU A 129 18.72 4.72 -8.97
N ASN A 130 19.64 4.89 -8.05
CA ASN A 130 20.40 3.73 -7.60
C ASN A 130 19.41 2.75 -6.94
N LEU A 131 18.89 1.80 -7.76
CA LEU A 131 17.85 0.84 -7.34
C LEU A 131 18.24 0.11 -6.06
N LEU A 132 19.53 -0.20 -5.88
CA LEU A 132 19.99 -0.87 -4.67
C LEU A 132 19.83 0.03 -3.44
N LYS A 133 20.28 1.30 -3.51
CA LYS A 133 20.10 2.25 -2.40
C LYS A 133 18.62 2.47 -2.07
N PHE A 134 17.77 2.54 -3.10
CA PHE A 134 16.34 2.71 -2.93
C PHE A 134 15.71 1.47 -2.28
N SER A 135 16.05 0.26 -2.75
CA SER A 135 15.58 -1.01 -2.17
C SER A 135 16.00 -1.16 -0.71
N VAL A 136 17.27 -0.86 -0.39
CA VAL A 136 17.76 -0.89 0.99
C VAL A 136 16.98 0.09 1.87
N ARG A 137 16.71 1.30 1.37
CA ARG A 137 15.91 2.28 2.11
C ARG A 137 14.48 1.78 2.33
N MET A 138 13.84 1.22 1.32
CA MET A 138 12.50 0.62 1.44
C MET A 138 12.50 -0.56 2.42
N PHE A 139 13.53 -1.41 2.38
CA PHE A 139 13.69 -2.50 3.35
C PHE A 139 13.76 -1.96 4.79
N LEU A 140 14.59 -0.95 5.05
CA LEU A 140 14.77 -0.39 6.39
C LEU A 140 13.51 0.29 6.94
N PHE A 141 12.72 0.95 6.08
CA PHE A 141 11.55 1.72 6.53
C PHE A 141 10.24 0.92 6.51
N ILE A 142 10.13 -0.12 5.69
CA ILE A 142 8.89 -0.90 5.52
C ILE A 142 9.06 -2.33 6.01
N ALA A 143 9.94 -3.10 5.37
CA ALA A 143 10.03 -4.53 5.62
C ALA A 143 10.62 -4.86 7.01
N LEU A 144 11.71 -4.19 7.39
CA LEU A 144 12.38 -4.44 8.67
C LEU A 144 11.47 -4.13 9.88
N PRO A 145 10.81 -2.96 10.00
CA PRO A 145 9.91 -2.71 11.13
C PRO A 145 8.73 -3.69 11.18
N THR A 146 8.16 -4.04 10.02
CA THR A 146 7.09 -5.04 9.94
C THR A 146 7.57 -6.40 10.44
N PHE A 147 8.76 -6.83 10.01
CA PHE A 147 9.37 -8.09 10.45
C PHE A 147 9.66 -8.10 11.95
N VAL A 148 10.21 -7.01 12.49
CA VAL A 148 10.40 -6.85 13.94
C VAL A 148 9.08 -6.94 14.69
N GLY A 149 8.01 -6.33 14.20
CA GLY A 149 6.66 -6.44 14.77
C GLY A 149 6.17 -7.89 14.81
N ILE A 150 6.36 -8.66 13.73
CA ILE A 150 6.03 -10.10 13.66
C ILE A 150 6.82 -10.90 14.70
N LEU A 151 8.13 -10.64 14.83
CA LEU A 151 8.98 -11.31 15.83
C LEU A 151 8.53 -11.00 17.26
N VAL A 152 8.20 -9.73 17.55
CA VAL A 152 7.67 -9.32 18.86
C VAL A 152 6.34 -10.03 19.13
N ARG A 153 5.46 -10.13 18.13
CA ARG A 153 4.21 -10.88 18.23
C ARG A 153 4.44 -12.36 18.54
N GLY A 154 5.41 -12.97 17.90
CA GLY A 154 5.75 -14.38 18.11
C GLY A 154 6.33 -14.66 19.50
N ASN A 155 7.29 -13.85 19.94
CA ASN A 155 8.03 -14.06 21.18
C ASN A 155 7.32 -13.50 22.42
N PHE A 156 6.58 -12.39 22.27
CA PHE A 156 5.90 -11.68 23.38
C PHE A 156 4.38 -11.61 23.14
N LYS A 157 3.75 -12.78 23.00
CA LYS A 157 2.35 -12.91 22.64
C LYS A 157 1.43 -12.12 23.58
N LYS A 158 1.60 -12.27 24.91
CA LYS A 158 0.78 -11.55 25.90
C LYS A 158 0.90 -10.03 25.76
N PHE A 159 2.13 -9.52 25.59
CA PHE A 159 2.38 -8.09 25.37
C PHE A 159 1.66 -7.59 24.11
N SER A 160 1.81 -8.30 23.01
CA SER A 160 1.17 -7.92 21.74
C SER A 160 -0.35 -7.96 21.85
N GLU A 161 -0.96 -9.00 22.43
CA GLU A 161 -2.42 -9.12 22.58
C GLU A 161 -3.03 -8.03 23.45
N GLN A 162 -2.30 -7.59 24.48
CA GLN A 162 -2.76 -6.54 25.38
C GLN A 162 -2.61 -5.13 24.77
N ASN A 163 -1.63 -4.93 23.89
CA ASN A 163 -1.25 -3.60 23.45
C ASN A 163 -1.47 -3.35 21.94
N ASN A 164 -1.71 -4.36 21.09
CA ASN A 164 -1.88 -4.18 19.65
C ASN A 164 -2.91 -3.09 19.32
N LEU A 165 -4.05 -3.08 19.99
CA LEU A 165 -5.08 -2.06 19.78
C LEU A 165 -4.61 -0.64 20.13
N ARG A 166 -3.72 -0.50 21.12
CA ARG A 166 -3.13 0.79 21.50
C ARG A 166 -2.11 1.23 20.43
N PHE A 167 -1.28 0.31 19.95
CA PHE A 167 -0.34 0.58 18.86
C PHE A 167 -1.07 0.96 17.57
N ASP A 168 -2.15 0.25 17.22
CA ASP A 168 -2.95 0.57 16.03
C ASP A 168 -3.60 1.94 16.11
N ARG A 169 -4.17 2.28 17.28
CA ARG A 169 -4.74 3.62 17.48
C ARG A 169 -3.66 4.69 17.39
N ALA A 170 -2.50 4.48 18.03
CA ALA A 170 -1.39 5.43 17.97
C ALA A 170 -0.86 5.58 16.53
N ALA A 171 -0.71 4.47 15.79
CA ALA A 171 -0.32 4.47 14.38
C ALA A 171 -1.33 5.22 13.51
N PHE A 172 -2.63 5.01 13.74
CA PHE A 172 -3.70 5.72 13.04
C PHE A 172 -3.67 7.22 13.33
N PHE A 173 -3.56 7.63 14.59
CA PHE A 173 -3.47 9.05 14.94
C PHE A 173 -2.21 9.70 14.38
N LEU A 174 -1.08 8.98 14.41
CA LEU A 174 0.17 9.46 13.83
C LEU A 174 0.05 9.62 12.30
N PHE A 175 -0.59 8.67 11.62
CA PHE A 175 -0.91 8.78 10.19
C PHE A 175 -1.76 10.01 9.90
N ILE A 176 -2.86 10.20 10.62
CA ILE A 176 -3.74 11.37 10.46
C ILE A 176 -2.97 12.67 10.71
N LEU A 177 -2.12 12.71 11.75
CA LEU A 177 -1.29 13.87 12.05
C LEU A 177 -0.34 14.21 10.89
N ILE A 178 0.33 13.19 10.32
CA ILE A 178 1.23 13.39 9.17
C ILE A 178 0.44 13.93 7.96
N VAL A 179 -0.74 13.38 7.68
CA VAL A 179 -1.61 13.84 6.59
C VAL A 179 -2.06 15.28 6.82
N ILE A 180 -2.51 15.65 8.02
CA ILE A 180 -2.91 17.01 8.35
C ILE A 180 -1.75 17.98 8.13
N ILE A 181 -0.55 17.65 8.62
CA ILE A 181 0.64 18.49 8.46
C ILE A 181 0.98 18.64 6.97
N ALA A 182 0.91 17.56 6.18
CA ALA A 182 1.14 17.61 4.74
C ALA A 182 0.15 18.54 4.04
N ILE A 183 -1.15 18.45 4.36
CA ILE A 183 -2.20 19.32 3.84
C ILE A 183 -1.93 20.78 4.20
N PHE A 184 -1.61 21.07 5.46
CA PHE A 184 -1.30 22.44 5.89
C PHE A 184 -0.06 23.00 5.20
N THR A 185 0.96 22.16 4.96
CA THR A 185 2.19 22.58 4.29
C THR A 185 1.94 22.94 2.82
N GLU A 186 1.09 22.16 2.15
CA GLU A 186 0.79 22.32 0.71
C GLU A 186 -0.50 23.09 0.42
N ARG A 187 -1.14 23.68 1.45
CA ARG A 187 -2.48 24.29 1.35
C ARG A 187 -2.67 25.28 0.19
N ASN A 188 -1.61 26.03 -0.14
CA ASN A 188 -1.67 27.04 -1.21
C ASN A 188 -1.68 26.41 -2.62
N ASN A 189 -1.18 25.18 -2.74
CA ASN A 189 -1.05 24.45 -4.02
C ASN A 189 -2.18 23.43 -4.23
N LEU A 190 -2.97 23.11 -3.18
CA LEU A 190 -3.99 22.07 -3.23
C LEU A 190 -5.01 22.28 -4.34
N GLY A 191 -5.45 23.54 -4.57
CA GLY A 191 -6.40 23.85 -5.64
C GLY A 191 -5.88 23.49 -7.03
N GLY A 192 -4.60 23.82 -7.29
CA GLY A 192 -3.91 23.43 -8.53
C GLY A 192 -3.77 21.92 -8.66
N TYR A 193 -3.30 21.27 -7.62
CA TYR A 193 -3.15 19.80 -7.61
C TYR A 193 -4.48 19.07 -7.87
N PHE A 194 -5.58 19.54 -7.27
CA PHE A 194 -6.89 18.98 -7.54
C PHE A 194 -7.34 19.17 -8.99
N ALA A 195 -7.03 20.30 -9.61
CA ALA A 195 -7.33 20.54 -11.02
C ALA A 195 -6.51 19.61 -11.91
N ASP A 196 -5.22 19.41 -11.60
CA ASP A 196 -4.29 18.65 -12.43
C ASP A 196 -4.47 17.12 -12.29
N VAL A 197 -4.76 16.63 -11.08
CA VAL A 197 -4.75 15.17 -10.80
C VAL A 197 -6.11 14.62 -10.36
N GLY A 198 -7.10 15.47 -10.05
CA GLY A 198 -8.38 15.02 -9.49
C GLY A 198 -9.16 14.12 -10.43
N ALA A 199 -9.29 14.53 -11.69
CA ALA A 199 -10.04 13.77 -12.70
C ALA A 199 -9.39 12.39 -12.97
N ILE A 200 -8.08 12.37 -13.16
CA ILE A 200 -7.37 11.09 -13.41
C ILE A 200 -7.41 10.18 -12.19
N SER A 201 -7.25 10.72 -10.97
CA SER A 201 -7.36 9.93 -9.75
C SER A 201 -8.72 9.26 -9.65
N PHE A 202 -9.79 9.97 -10.00
CA PHE A 202 -11.13 9.38 -10.05
C PHE A 202 -11.24 8.26 -11.08
N VAL A 203 -10.75 8.48 -12.32
CA VAL A 203 -10.73 7.47 -13.39
C VAL A 203 -9.93 6.25 -12.95
N VAL A 204 -8.76 6.45 -12.34
CA VAL A 204 -7.91 5.36 -11.79
C VAL A 204 -8.68 4.55 -10.76
N ILE A 205 -9.28 5.20 -9.75
CA ILE A 205 -10.03 4.51 -8.70
C ILE A 205 -11.18 3.68 -9.29
N VAL A 206 -11.99 4.26 -10.18
CA VAL A 206 -13.11 3.55 -10.81
C VAL A 206 -12.62 2.38 -11.66
N SER A 207 -11.54 2.56 -12.41
CA SER A 207 -10.94 1.50 -13.26
C SER A 207 -10.40 0.34 -12.41
N ILE A 208 -9.74 0.63 -11.29
CA ILE A 208 -9.24 -0.37 -10.35
C ILE A 208 -10.42 -1.15 -9.76
N LEU A 209 -11.38 -0.46 -9.16
CA LEU A 209 -12.55 -1.09 -8.54
C LEU A 209 -13.28 -2.00 -9.53
N THR A 210 -13.49 -1.51 -10.76
CA THR A 210 -14.16 -2.28 -11.81
C THR A 210 -13.35 -3.50 -12.22
N SER A 211 -12.04 -3.33 -12.47
CA SER A 211 -11.18 -4.42 -12.95
C SER A 211 -11.05 -5.53 -11.91
N VAL A 212 -10.81 -5.17 -10.65
CA VAL A 212 -10.69 -6.18 -9.60
C VAL A 212 -12.03 -6.82 -9.26
N TYR A 213 -13.13 -6.07 -9.32
CA TYR A 213 -14.48 -6.64 -9.23
C TYR A 213 -14.72 -7.69 -10.32
N LEU A 214 -14.41 -7.39 -11.57
CA LEU A 214 -14.57 -8.31 -12.68
C LEU A 214 -13.69 -9.56 -12.51
N VAL A 215 -12.38 -9.37 -12.23
CA VAL A 215 -11.46 -10.51 -12.04
C VAL A 215 -11.93 -11.43 -10.92
N THR A 216 -12.31 -10.88 -9.77
CA THR A 216 -12.73 -11.69 -8.63
C THR A 216 -14.10 -12.34 -8.84
N ARG A 217 -15.05 -11.65 -9.49
CA ARG A 217 -16.35 -12.22 -9.85
C ARG A 217 -16.20 -13.45 -10.76
N PHE A 218 -15.34 -13.35 -11.77
CA PHE A 218 -15.14 -14.46 -12.71
C PHE A 218 -14.28 -15.60 -12.13
N THR A 219 -13.36 -15.27 -11.20
CA THR A 219 -12.37 -16.24 -10.71
C THR A 219 -12.78 -16.91 -9.41
N LEU A 220 -13.40 -16.20 -8.47
CA LEU A 220 -13.69 -16.69 -7.11
C LEU A 220 -15.17 -16.97 -6.85
N LYS A 221 -16.08 -16.54 -7.71
CA LYS A 221 -17.55 -16.60 -7.49
C LYS A 221 -18.01 -15.95 -6.15
N GLU A 222 -17.11 -15.32 -5.40
CA GLU A 222 -17.37 -14.64 -4.14
C GLU A 222 -17.14 -13.13 -4.29
N VAL A 223 -18.21 -12.38 -4.55
CA VAL A 223 -18.16 -10.93 -4.77
C VAL A 223 -17.63 -10.15 -3.55
N ARG A 224 -17.79 -10.71 -2.34
CA ARG A 224 -17.34 -10.04 -1.10
C ARG A 224 -15.82 -9.91 -0.97
N LEU A 225 -15.04 -10.74 -1.64
CA LEU A 225 -13.58 -10.66 -1.62
C LEU A 225 -13.03 -9.57 -2.56
N SER A 226 -13.81 -9.17 -3.58
CA SER A 226 -13.36 -8.31 -4.65
C SER A 226 -13.22 -6.84 -4.27
N LEU A 227 -14.13 -6.33 -3.46
CA LEU A 227 -14.24 -4.90 -3.18
C LEU A 227 -13.34 -4.42 -2.04
N ILE A 228 -12.84 -5.33 -1.22
CA ILE A 228 -12.27 -5.01 0.08
C ILE A 228 -10.77 -4.73 0.03
N HIS A 229 -10.08 -5.24 -0.98
CA HIS A 229 -8.62 -5.19 -1.05
C HIS A 229 -8.05 -4.00 -1.80
N ILE A 230 -8.91 -3.26 -2.44
CA ILE A 230 -8.56 -2.11 -3.27
C ILE A 230 -8.81 -0.81 -2.57
#